data_5084e4dd45cad855a70f1008b3075ced
#
_entry.id   5084e4dd45cad855a70f1008b3075ced
#
_cell.length_a   1.000
_cell.length_b   1.000
_cell.length_c   1.000
_cell.angle_alpha   90.00
_cell.angle_beta   90.00
_cell.angle_gamma   90.00
#
_symmetry.space_group_name_H-M   'P 1'
#
loop_
_entity.id
_entity.type
_entity.pdbx_description
1 polymer ?
#
loop_
_entity_poly.entity_id
_entity_poly.type
_entity_poly.pdbx_seq_one_letter_code
_entity_poly.pdbx_strand_id
1 'polypeptide(L)'
;MKRVVILYFLLSGLTLFAQNANDPFARMRQQFDDFKQAKQEEFEAFTAKQNEEFSAFMQEAWQLFENFQTQKLQLDKPKMAEAPVAPGTEKPTEIIVGAQITPPATQSTNSKGVYVLRTTVTPQGSIQTYTPSTTGKNNGVVQQEGISFSFYGRTLFMPCSPNLRIRANGVSERHAADYFRAMAQLPRETRQLWHAVQQQAYDFGLNEWGHFCLLRSVAETLLTSSDECTLFLFYMLRNEGGYKVKIARGQDSGKLTLLLALDNEKEVYSYTFFRFPENERQVKYYAVYGGGKAKESIYTYAFIEQEAPLKQMRLDFDRTLNIGSCDRERTLQVQKTGTSIHLPYNSSHMAYLNDVPMTVFPIYFSSEVPSESQEVLQRYFEPYARRYSQQQMVELLLNFVQTAFAYRTDRQQFGYEKYFYPEEVIGYPYSDCEDRSALFSWLVTSLTGLQVIGLQYEGHVATAVAFTDPNAGKGDYFSYGGRRYYVCDPTYINASIGMTMPQFKGKTPKVICLKTIAHTL
;
A
#
# COMPACT_ATOMS: atom_id res chain seq x y z
N MET A 1 14.73 43.94 0.43
CA MET A 1 14.09 44.99 -0.34
C MET A 1 15.14 45.88 -1.01
N LYS A 2 15.93 45.45 -1.98
CA LYS A 2 16.85 46.30 -2.77
C LYS A 2 17.42 45.62 -4.03
N ARG A 3 16.71 44.65 -4.64
CA ARG A 3 17.14 44.00 -5.89
C ARG A 3 16.02 43.79 -6.94
N VAL A 4 14.85 44.39 -6.79
CA VAL A 4 13.72 44.30 -7.74
C VAL A 4 13.53 45.58 -8.57
N VAL A 5 14.29 46.63 -8.29
CA VAL A 5 14.09 47.97 -8.94
C VAL A 5 14.94 48.15 -10.21
N ILE A 6 15.87 47.22 -10.54
CA ILE A 6 16.81 47.47 -11.68
C ILE A 6 16.32 46.83 -12.99
N LEU A 7 15.28 46.01 -13.00
CA LEU A 7 14.78 45.40 -14.24
C LEU A 7 13.66 46.23 -14.94
N TYR A 8 13.22 47.32 -14.34
CA TYR A 8 12.16 48.17 -14.87
C TYR A 8 12.64 49.35 -15.77
N PHE A 9 13.95 49.57 -15.86
CA PHE A 9 14.51 50.72 -16.62
C PHE A 9 15.16 50.37 -17.96
N LEU A 10 15.16 49.11 -18.38
CA LEU A 10 15.76 48.71 -19.67
C LEU A 10 14.74 48.34 -20.76
N LEU A 11 13.44 48.48 -20.49
CA LEU A 11 12.37 48.22 -21.47
C LEU A 11 11.60 49.49 -21.92
N SER A 12 11.99 50.67 -21.44
CA SER A 12 11.34 51.94 -21.81
C SER A 12 12.08 52.75 -22.90
N GLY A 13 13.05 52.14 -23.57
CA GLY A 13 13.94 52.87 -24.51
C GLY A 13 13.71 52.63 -26.00
N LEU A 14 12.66 51.91 -26.43
CA LEU A 14 12.44 51.58 -27.86
C LEU A 14 10.99 51.75 -28.32
N THR A 15 10.35 52.90 -27.98
CA THR A 15 9.08 53.29 -28.61
C THR A 15 9.10 54.75 -29.00
N LEU A 16 9.89 55.05 -29.98
CA LEU A 16 9.75 56.30 -30.76
C LEU A 16 10.25 56.01 -32.16
N PHE A 17 9.36 55.46 -33.01
CA PHE A 17 9.35 55.80 -34.46
C PHE A 17 8.13 55.17 -35.14
N ALA A 18 7.41 56.06 -35.85
CA ALA A 18 6.44 55.83 -36.90
C ALA A 18 5.00 55.42 -36.47
N GLN A 19 4.20 56.47 -36.20
CA GLN A 19 2.79 56.47 -36.58
C GLN A 19 2.69 56.44 -38.11
N ASN A 20 2.53 55.26 -38.70
CA ASN A 20 2.09 55.06 -40.05
C ASN A 20 0.62 54.63 -40.04
N ALA A 21 -0.27 55.49 -40.52
CA ALA A 21 -1.72 55.33 -40.54
C ALA A 21 -2.24 54.17 -41.41
N ASN A 22 -1.37 53.27 -41.93
CA ASN A 22 -1.71 52.19 -42.84
C ASN A 22 -0.99 50.84 -42.46
N ASP A 23 -0.81 50.57 -41.18
CA ASP A 23 -0.30 49.23 -40.80
C ASP A 23 -1.46 48.21 -40.74
N PRO A 24 -1.53 47.26 -41.67
CA PRO A 24 -2.61 46.27 -41.71
C PRO A 24 -2.63 45.32 -40.47
N PHE A 25 -1.54 45.28 -39.70
CA PHE A 25 -1.44 44.46 -38.52
C PHE A 25 -1.65 45.21 -37.19
N ALA A 26 -1.86 46.53 -37.21
CA ALA A 26 -2.05 47.33 -36.00
C ALA A 26 -3.24 46.87 -35.16
N ARG A 27 -4.38 46.55 -35.80
CA ARG A 27 -5.57 46.01 -35.13
C ARG A 27 -5.30 44.62 -34.52
N MET A 28 -4.54 43.78 -35.19
CA MET A 28 -4.23 42.43 -34.70
C MET A 28 -3.28 42.50 -33.49
N ARG A 29 -2.30 43.40 -33.51
CA ARG A 29 -1.43 43.68 -32.35
C ARG A 29 -2.24 44.19 -31.17
N GLN A 30 -3.13 45.13 -31.36
CA GLN A 30 -3.99 45.64 -30.30
C GLN A 30 -4.88 44.54 -29.71
N GLN A 31 -5.53 43.72 -30.53
CA GLN A 31 -6.33 42.61 -30.07
C GLN A 31 -5.50 41.57 -29.30
N PHE A 32 -4.25 41.35 -29.69
CA PHE A 32 -3.35 40.44 -28.98
C PHE A 32 -2.89 41.02 -27.63
N ASP A 33 -2.62 42.33 -27.58
CA ASP A 33 -2.25 42.99 -26.33
C ASP A 33 -3.44 43.06 -25.35
N ASP A 34 -4.65 43.35 -25.84
CA ASP A 34 -5.89 43.35 -25.07
C ASP A 34 -6.18 41.93 -24.54
N PHE A 35 -6.00 40.88 -25.36
CA PHE A 35 -6.14 39.48 -24.95
C PHE A 35 -5.11 39.09 -23.88
N LYS A 36 -3.85 39.51 -24.07
CA LYS A 36 -2.78 39.23 -23.11
C LYS A 36 -3.04 39.89 -21.76
N GLN A 37 -3.51 41.14 -21.78
CA GLN A 37 -3.87 41.89 -20.58
C GLN A 37 -5.06 41.22 -19.85
N ALA A 38 -6.12 40.88 -20.58
CA ALA A 38 -7.27 40.18 -20.00
C ALA A 38 -6.89 38.85 -19.36
N LYS A 39 -5.98 38.08 -19.99
CA LYS A 39 -5.47 36.83 -19.43
C LYS A 39 -4.56 37.02 -18.23
N GLN A 40 -3.80 38.09 -18.18
CA GLN A 40 -3.00 38.49 -17.05
C GLN A 40 -3.88 38.83 -15.82
N GLU A 41 -4.92 39.64 -16.05
CA GLU A 41 -5.89 40.01 -15.00
C GLU A 41 -6.66 38.79 -14.47
N GLU A 42 -7.07 37.89 -15.37
CA GLU A 42 -7.73 36.60 -14.98
C GLU A 42 -6.80 35.73 -14.14
N PHE A 43 -5.52 35.63 -14.51
CA PHE A 43 -4.52 34.88 -13.76
C PHE A 43 -4.22 35.50 -12.39
N GLU A 44 -4.12 36.83 -12.31
CA GLU A 44 -3.90 37.55 -11.05
C GLU A 44 -5.10 37.40 -10.11
N ALA A 45 -6.32 37.49 -10.62
CA ALA A 45 -7.55 37.24 -9.85
C ALA A 45 -7.64 35.80 -9.34
N PHE A 46 -7.29 34.81 -10.19
CA PHE A 46 -7.22 33.40 -9.80
C PHE A 46 -6.19 33.17 -8.70
N THR A 47 -4.99 33.74 -8.85
CA THR A 47 -3.91 33.62 -7.89
C THR A 47 -4.26 34.27 -6.54
N ALA A 48 -4.90 35.45 -6.58
CA ALA A 48 -5.37 36.15 -5.38
C ALA A 48 -6.40 35.28 -4.60
N LYS A 49 -7.38 34.73 -5.32
CA LYS A 49 -8.39 33.83 -4.73
C LYS A 49 -7.77 32.57 -4.13
N GLN A 50 -6.82 31.93 -4.81
CA GLN A 50 -6.11 30.74 -4.28
C GLN A 50 -5.28 31.07 -3.04
N ASN A 51 -4.66 32.25 -2.99
CA ASN A 51 -3.90 32.70 -1.83
C ASN A 51 -4.82 33.00 -0.63
N GLU A 52 -6.01 33.55 -0.87
CA GLU A 52 -7.00 33.79 0.18
C GLU A 52 -7.54 32.47 0.75
N GLU A 53 -7.93 31.52 -0.11
CA GLU A 53 -8.38 30.18 0.30
C GLU A 53 -7.28 29.42 1.08
N PHE A 54 -6.03 29.52 0.63
CA PHE A 54 -4.88 28.91 1.32
C PHE A 54 -4.60 29.59 2.67
N SER A 55 -4.72 30.91 2.75
CA SER A 55 -4.54 31.65 4.00
C SER A 55 -5.62 31.29 5.02
N ALA A 56 -6.88 31.17 4.60
CA ALA A 56 -7.98 30.71 5.45
C ALA A 56 -7.76 29.29 5.96
N PHE A 57 -7.36 28.37 5.08
CA PHE A 57 -7.00 26.99 5.44
C PHE A 57 -5.85 26.94 6.46
N MET A 58 -4.82 27.77 6.27
CA MET A 58 -3.68 27.82 7.20
C MET A 58 -4.08 28.38 8.58
N GLN A 59 -4.99 29.36 8.62
CA GLN A 59 -5.52 29.89 9.88
C GLN A 59 -6.33 28.83 10.63
N GLU A 60 -7.21 28.10 9.95
CA GLU A 60 -7.98 27.02 10.54
C GLU A 60 -7.06 25.89 11.08
N ALA A 61 -6.10 25.46 10.26
CA ALA A 61 -5.11 24.46 10.67
C ALA A 61 -4.27 24.90 11.87
N TRP A 62 -3.92 26.20 11.95
CA TRP A 62 -3.21 26.76 13.09
C TRP A 62 -4.06 26.80 14.36
N GLN A 63 -5.33 27.17 14.27
CA GLN A 63 -6.26 27.14 15.40
C GLN A 63 -6.47 25.71 15.92
N LEU A 64 -6.59 24.72 15.02
CA LEU A 64 -6.66 23.31 15.40
C LEU A 64 -5.37 22.85 16.11
N PHE A 65 -4.22 23.30 15.65
CA PHE A 65 -2.93 22.98 16.26
C PHE A 65 -2.75 23.65 17.64
N GLU A 66 -3.16 24.90 17.81
CA GLU A 66 -3.14 25.58 19.13
C GLU A 66 -4.10 24.92 20.11
N ASN A 67 -5.30 24.57 19.67
CA ASN A 67 -6.26 23.82 20.49
C ASN A 67 -5.71 22.44 20.88
N PHE A 68 -5.02 21.76 19.98
CA PHE A 68 -4.33 20.49 20.27
C PHE A 68 -3.20 20.66 21.27
N GLN A 69 -2.38 21.71 21.18
CA GLN A 69 -1.32 22.00 22.15
C GLN A 69 -1.87 22.32 23.53
N THR A 70 -2.95 23.09 23.61
CA THR A 70 -3.60 23.45 24.89
C THR A 70 -4.21 22.23 25.58
N GLN A 71 -4.81 21.30 24.81
CA GLN A 71 -5.32 20.04 25.33
C GLN A 71 -4.20 19.08 25.79
N LYS A 72 -3.04 19.10 25.13
CA LYS A 72 -1.88 18.24 25.47
C LYS A 72 -1.26 18.60 26.83
N LEU A 73 -1.39 19.83 27.27
CA LEU A 73 -0.87 20.30 28.59
C LEU A 73 -1.73 19.82 29.77
N GLN A 74 -2.93 19.29 29.55
CA GLN A 74 -3.86 18.79 30.57
C GLN A 74 -4.00 17.27 30.61
N LEU A 75 -3.31 16.53 29.73
CA LEU A 75 -3.37 15.09 29.72
C LEU A 75 -2.39 14.49 30.72
N ASP A 76 -2.92 13.92 31.80
CA ASP A 76 -2.25 12.86 32.57
C ASP A 76 -1.68 11.80 31.60
N LYS A 77 -0.56 11.17 31.99
CA LYS A 77 0.08 10.10 31.19
C LYS A 77 -1.00 9.23 30.54
N PRO A 78 -1.02 9.06 29.21
CA PRO A 78 -2.09 8.33 28.56
C PRO A 78 -2.16 6.93 29.15
N LYS A 79 -3.28 6.59 29.77
CA LYS A 79 -3.58 5.22 30.14
C LYS A 79 -3.61 4.42 28.85
N MET A 80 -2.96 3.28 28.86
CA MET A 80 -2.99 2.35 27.75
C MET A 80 -4.46 2.06 27.39
N ALA A 81 -4.85 2.22 26.12
CA ALA A 81 -6.21 1.93 25.69
C ALA A 81 -6.49 0.45 25.93
N GLU A 82 -7.51 0.17 26.71
CA GLU A 82 -8.02 -1.19 26.89
C GLU A 82 -9.11 -1.46 25.86
N ALA A 83 -9.18 -2.69 25.35
CA ALA A 83 -10.29 -3.10 24.50
C ALA A 83 -11.62 -2.96 25.25
N PRO A 84 -12.72 -2.53 24.57
CA PRO A 84 -14.02 -2.43 25.23
C PRO A 84 -14.47 -3.80 25.73
N VAL A 85 -15.09 -3.83 26.91
CA VAL A 85 -15.56 -5.04 27.56
C VAL A 85 -17.08 -4.99 27.72
N ALA A 86 -17.77 -6.11 27.43
CA ALA A 86 -19.23 -6.18 27.59
C ALA A 86 -19.64 -6.09 29.07
N PRO A 87 -20.73 -5.39 29.42
CA PRO A 87 -21.20 -5.27 30.78
C PRO A 87 -21.46 -6.62 31.46
N GLY A 88 -21.05 -6.76 32.73
CA GLY A 88 -21.30 -7.97 33.54
C GLY A 88 -20.33 -9.13 33.31
N THR A 89 -19.25 -8.90 32.58
CA THR A 89 -18.19 -9.90 32.35
C THR A 89 -16.93 -9.56 33.14
N GLU A 90 -16.23 -10.59 33.64
CA GLU A 90 -14.95 -10.41 34.32
C GLU A 90 -13.87 -9.97 33.33
N LYS A 91 -12.96 -9.10 33.78
CA LYS A 91 -11.79 -8.71 32.98
C LYS A 91 -10.92 -9.93 32.69
N PRO A 92 -10.46 -10.11 31.44
CA PRO A 92 -9.53 -11.18 31.14
C PRO A 92 -8.24 -11.04 31.98
N THR A 93 -7.74 -12.15 32.47
CA THR A 93 -6.42 -12.19 33.13
C THR A 93 -5.36 -11.72 32.12
N GLU A 94 -4.40 -10.93 32.57
CA GLU A 94 -3.33 -10.41 31.73
C GLU A 94 -2.63 -11.56 30.98
N ILE A 95 -2.73 -11.55 29.66
CA ILE A 95 -2.10 -12.58 28.82
C ILE A 95 -0.63 -12.21 28.71
N ILE A 96 0.25 -13.03 29.30
CA ILE A 96 1.70 -12.90 29.10
C ILE A 96 2.01 -13.24 27.65
N VAL A 97 2.21 -12.22 26.86
CA VAL A 97 2.66 -12.36 25.46
C VAL A 97 4.12 -12.79 25.48
N GLY A 98 4.43 -13.97 24.96
CA GLY A 98 5.81 -14.44 24.79
C GLY A 98 6.65 -13.42 24.00
N ALA A 99 7.95 -13.39 24.31
CA ALA A 99 9.02 -12.53 23.81
C ALA A 99 8.61 -11.34 22.91
N GLN A 100 8.90 -10.14 23.37
CA GLN A 100 8.71 -8.90 22.59
C GLN A 100 9.30 -9.07 21.18
N ILE A 101 8.42 -9.12 20.19
CA ILE A 101 8.84 -9.02 18.80
C ILE A 101 9.20 -7.54 18.62
N THR A 102 10.48 -7.28 18.42
CA THR A 102 10.89 -5.96 17.93
C THR A 102 10.27 -5.83 16.54
N PRO A 103 9.43 -4.82 16.27
CA PRO A 103 8.98 -4.58 14.91
C PRO A 103 10.20 -4.54 13.99
N PRO A 104 10.14 -5.07 12.77
CA PRO A 104 11.24 -4.89 11.83
C PRO A 104 11.57 -3.40 11.83
N ALA A 105 12.86 -3.07 12.04
CA ALA A 105 13.35 -1.74 12.37
C ALA A 105 12.58 -0.67 11.61
N THR A 106 11.75 0.07 12.33
CA THR A 106 10.94 1.17 11.77
C THR A 106 11.92 2.15 11.15
N GLN A 107 11.84 2.30 9.85
CA GLN A 107 12.57 3.34 9.16
C GLN A 107 12.17 4.67 9.82
N SER A 108 13.15 5.43 10.30
CA SER A 108 12.91 6.63 11.08
C SER A 108 12.01 7.56 10.27
N THR A 109 10.81 7.77 10.75
CA THR A 109 9.95 8.82 10.24
C THR A 109 10.55 10.15 10.65
N ASN A 110 10.93 10.96 9.67
CA ASN A 110 11.10 12.37 9.94
C ASN A 110 9.77 12.91 10.47
N SER A 111 9.81 13.77 11.46
CA SER A 111 8.72 14.41 12.19
C SER A 111 7.68 15.18 11.35
N LYS A 112 7.56 14.90 10.06
CA LYS A 112 6.66 15.54 9.08
C LYS A 112 5.83 14.54 8.25
N GLY A 113 5.67 13.30 8.67
CA GLY A 113 4.74 12.36 8.02
C GLY A 113 5.08 12.00 6.57
N VAL A 114 6.33 12.15 6.16
CA VAL A 114 6.81 11.76 4.83
C VAL A 114 7.52 10.44 4.94
N TYR A 115 6.95 9.40 4.35
CA TYR A 115 7.60 8.12 4.20
C TYR A 115 8.78 8.27 3.25
N VAL A 116 9.99 8.28 3.79
CA VAL A 116 11.21 8.15 3.00
C VAL A 116 11.53 6.66 2.96
N LEU A 117 11.33 6.03 1.81
CA LEU A 117 11.87 4.71 1.53
C LEU A 117 13.40 4.80 1.60
N ARG A 118 13.97 4.52 2.76
CA ARG A 118 15.40 4.28 2.91
C ARG A 118 15.66 2.80 2.72
N THR A 119 15.78 2.36 1.50
CA THR A 119 16.56 1.18 1.20
C THR A 119 18.03 1.59 1.21
N THR A 120 18.72 1.35 2.32
CA THR A 120 20.19 1.33 2.29
C THR A 120 20.61 0.04 1.63
N VAL A 121 20.55 0.00 0.31
CA VAL A 121 21.20 -1.03 -0.48
C VAL A 121 22.61 -0.56 -0.74
N THR A 122 23.58 -1.21 -0.13
CA THR A 122 24.99 -1.10 -0.55
C THR A 122 25.07 -1.68 -1.95
N PRO A 123 25.51 -0.93 -2.99
CA PRO A 123 25.58 -1.45 -4.34
C PRO A 123 26.80 -2.37 -4.46
N GLN A 124 26.64 -3.63 -4.09
CA GLN A 124 27.61 -4.69 -4.35
C GLN A 124 26.92 -5.89 -5.00
N GLY A 125 26.26 -5.67 -6.13
CA GLY A 125 25.83 -6.74 -7.01
C GLY A 125 26.91 -7.05 -8.04
N SER A 126 27.79 -7.99 -7.77
CA SER A 126 28.58 -8.62 -8.82
C SER A 126 27.70 -9.55 -9.63
N ILE A 127 27.79 -9.51 -10.96
CA ILE A 127 27.17 -10.54 -11.80
C ILE A 127 27.86 -11.86 -11.45
N GLN A 128 27.09 -12.79 -10.91
CA GLN A 128 27.57 -14.12 -10.56
C GLN A 128 27.11 -15.11 -11.62
N THR A 129 27.98 -16.03 -11.99
CA THR A 129 27.65 -17.22 -12.76
C THR A 129 27.19 -18.31 -11.79
N TYR A 130 25.93 -18.70 -11.86
CA TYR A 130 25.39 -19.79 -11.07
C TYR A 130 25.56 -21.11 -11.80
N THR A 131 26.23 -22.06 -11.17
CA THR A 131 26.29 -23.46 -11.63
C THR A 131 25.25 -24.25 -10.85
N PRO A 132 24.14 -24.71 -11.48
CA PRO A 132 23.19 -25.57 -10.78
C PRO A 132 23.87 -26.86 -10.35
N SER A 133 23.75 -27.21 -9.08
CA SER A 133 24.23 -28.50 -8.56
C SER A 133 23.31 -29.61 -9.08
N THR A 134 23.65 -30.23 -10.19
CA THR A 134 22.98 -31.42 -10.68
C THR A 134 23.72 -32.66 -10.21
N THR A 135 23.17 -33.34 -9.22
CA THR A 135 23.47 -34.77 -8.99
C THR A 135 22.75 -35.59 -10.05
N GLY A 136 23.37 -35.76 -11.21
CA GLY A 136 22.84 -36.62 -12.27
C GLY A 136 23.52 -36.39 -13.63
N LYS A 137 24.38 -37.33 -14.00
CA LYS A 137 24.99 -37.66 -15.30
C LYS A 137 24.87 -36.66 -16.47
N ASN A 138 26.04 -36.13 -16.85
CA ASN A 138 26.46 -35.66 -18.19
C ASN A 138 25.38 -35.07 -19.12
N ASN A 139 25.14 -33.78 -19.00
CA ASN A 139 24.82 -32.91 -20.13
C ASN A 139 25.39 -31.52 -19.82
N GLY A 140 26.00 -30.87 -20.80
CA GLY A 140 26.77 -29.63 -20.62
C GLY A 140 26.07 -28.62 -19.70
N VAL A 141 26.81 -28.21 -18.67
CA VAL A 141 26.34 -27.20 -17.70
C VAL A 141 26.19 -25.87 -18.46
N VAL A 142 24.96 -25.50 -18.74
CA VAL A 142 24.67 -24.14 -19.24
C VAL A 142 24.84 -23.21 -18.04
N GLN A 143 25.95 -22.45 -18.01
CA GLN A 143 26.12 -21.36 -17.06
C GLN A 143 25.04 -20.30 -17.35
N GLN A 144 24.09 -20.14 -16.46
CA GLN A 144 23.07 -19.11 -16.57
C GLN A 144 23.58 -17.82 -15.93
N GLU A 145 23.77 -16.78 -16.76
CA GLU A 145 24.10 -15.44 -16.27
C GLU A 145 22.95 -14.85 -15.47
N GLY A 146 23.24 -14.16 -14.35
CA GLY A 146 22.23 -13.54 -13.53
C GLY A 146 22.84 -12.73 -12.37
N ILE A 147 21.96 -12.26 -11.54
CA ILE A 147 22.27 -11.45 -10.36
C ILE A 147 21.70 -12.09 -9.10
N SER A 148 22.42 -11.94 -7.97
CA SER A 148 21.94 -12.34 -6.65
C SER A 148 21.64 -11.09 -5.83
N PHE A 149 20.50 -11.09 -5.13
CA PHE A 149 20.07 -9.99 -4.26
C PHE A 149 19.27 -10.52 -3.08
N SER A 150 19.08 -9.67 -2.06
CA SER A 150 18.20 -9.96 -0.95
C SER A 150 16.79 -9.44 -1.24
N PHE A 151 15.80 -10.31 -1.07
CA PHE A 151 14.38 -9.96 -1.19
C PHE A 151 13.67 -10.35 0.11
N TYR A 152 13.31 -9.36 0.90
CA TYR A 152 12.69 -9.51 2.23
C TYR A 152 13.36 -10.57 3.12
N GLY A 153 14.71 -10.52 3.18
CA GLY A 153 15.52 -11.43 3.99
C GLY A 153 15.87 -12.76 3.33
N ARG A 154 15.39 -13.05 2.11
CA ARG A 154 15.76 -14.23 1.32
C ARG A 154 16.75 -13.86 0.23
N THR A 155 17.80 -14.64 0.09
CA THR A 155 18.73 -14.48 -1.05
C THR A 155 18.12 -15.14 -2.28
N LEU A 156 17.95 -14.36 -3.34
CA LEU A 156 17.43 -14.83 -4.63
C LEU A 156 18.51 -14.73 -5.71
N PHE A 157 18.48 -15.66 -6.65
CA PHE A 157 19.19 -15.57 -7.92
C PHE A 157 18.16 -15.30 -9.03
N MET A 158 18.39 -14.24 -9.83
CA MET A 158 17.55 -13.89 -10.96
C MET A 158 18.34 -13.95 -12.25
N PRO A 159 17.93 -14.78 -13.24
CA PRO A 159 18.49 -14.74 -14.57
C PRO A 159 18.38 -13.34 -15.17
N CYS A 160 19.51 -12.73 -15.51
CA CYS A 160 19.57 -11.36 -15.98
C CYS A 160 20.79 -11.17 -16.88
N SER A 161 20.55 -10.71 -18.10
CA SER A 161 21.67 -10.40 -19.02
C SER A 161 22.43 -9.15 -18.57
N PRO A 162 23.76 -9.15 -18.61
CA PRO A 162 24.58 -7.97 -18.34
C PRO A 162 24.32 -6.83 -19.33
N ASN A 163 23.80 -7.13 -20.52
CA ASN A 163 23.44 -6.12 -21.53
C ASN A 163 22.36 -5.15 -21.06
N LEU A 164 21.54 -5.55 -20.07
CA LEU A 164 20.53 -4.68 -19.46
C LEU A 164 21.11 -3.60 -18.56
N ARG A 165 22.43 -3.60 -18.30
CA ARG A 165 23.14 -2.55 -17.56
C ARG A 165 23.40 -1.32 -18.44
N ILE A 166 22.32 -0.67 -18.88
CA ILE A 166 22.38 0.53 -19.70
C ILE A 166 22.61 1.75 -18.81
N ARG A 167 23.51 2.65 -19.27
CA ARG A 167 23.77 3.94 -18.63
C ARG A 167 22.94 5.05 -19.26
N ALA A 168 22.41 5.93 -18.43
CA ALA A 168 21.73 7.13 -18.87
C ALA A 168 22.72 8.30 -18.93
N ASN A 169 22.72 9.05 -20.04
CA ASN A 169 23.58 10.23 -20.21
C ASN A 169 23.02 11.49 -19.54
N GLY A 170 21.89 11.37 -18.80
CA GLY A 170 21.21 12.45 -18.11
C GLY A 170 19.74 12.14 -17.87
N VAL A 171 19.01 13.13 -17.36
CA VAL A 171 17.62 13.00 -16.91
C VAL A 171 16.62 13.86 -17.70
N SER A 172 17.04 14.45 -18.85
CA SER A 172 16.10 15.17 -19.72
C SER A 172 15.18 14.20 -20.47
N GLU A 173 14.07 14.71 -21.01
CA GLU A 173 13.15 13.91 -21.82
C GLU A 173 13.85 13.22 -22.99
N ARG A 174 14.79 13.91 -23.65
CA ARG A 174 15.62 13.33 -24.71
C ARG A 174 16.45 12.14 -24.20
N HIS A 175 17.12 12.28 -23.05
CA HIS A 175 17.91 11.20 -22.47
C HIS A 175 17.03 10.02 -22.06
N ALA A 176 15.84 10.26 -21.53
CA ALA A 176 14.87 9.21 -21.24
C ALA A 176 14.41 8.49 -22.52
N ALA A 177 14.16 9.24 -23.61
CA ALA A 177 13.83 8.65 -24.90
C ALA A 177 15.00 7.83 -25.50
N ASP A 178 16.25 8.30 -25.34
CA ASP A 178 17.44 7.57 -25.78
C ASP A 178 17.61 6.26 -25.00
N TYR A 179 17.42 6.30 -23.67
CA TYR A 179 17.44 5.13 -22.81
C TYR A 179 16.35 4.12 -23.21
N PHE A 180 15.13 4.57 -23.44
CA PHE A 180 14.01 3.75 -23.86
C PHE A 180 14.30 3.04 -25.20
N ARG A 181 14.87 3.77 -26.17
CA ARG A 181 15.29 3.18 -27.47
C ARG A 181 16.38 2.15 -27.30
N ALA A 182 17.36 2.38 -26.41
CA ALA A 182 18.41 1.41 -26.12
C ALA A 182 17.85 0.12 -25.53
N MET A 183 16.92 0.21 -24.56
CA MET A 183 16.21 -0.95 -24.02
C MET A 183 15.41 -1.69 -25.09
N ALA A 184 14.77 -0.98 -26.01
CA ALA A 184 13.99 -1.57 -27.11
C ALA A 184 14.85 -2.38 -28.12
N GLN A 185 16.17 -2.20 -28.12
CA GLN A 185 17.10 -3.04 -28.92
C GLN A 185 17.41 -4.39 -28.24
N LEU A 186 16.92 -4.64 -27.03
CA LEU A 186 17.20 -5.84 -26.24
C LEU A 186 15.90 -6.64 -25.93
N PRO A 187 15.04 -6.92 -26.93
CA PRO A 187 13.70 -7.49 -26.68
C PRO A 187 13.76 -8.93 -26.15
N ARG A 188 14.84 -9.65 -26.39
CA ARG A 188 15.04 -11.01 -25.85
C ARG A 188 15.37 -10.96 -24.37
N GLU A 189 16.30 -10.12 -24.00
CA GLU A 189 16.80 -9.94 -22.64
C GLU A 189 15.72 -9.38 -21.72
N THR A 190 14.97 -8.39 -22.17
CA THR A 190 13.88 -7.79 -21.39
C THR A 190 12.74 -8.78 -21.14
N ARG A 191 12.33 -9.55 -22.16
CA ARG A 191 11.30 -10.60 -22.01
C ARG A 191 11.76 -11.75 -21.11
N GLN A 192 13.02 -12.19 -21.24
CA GLN A 192 13.55 -13.25 -20.39
C GLN A 192 13.55 -12.81 -18.92
N LEU A 193 14.00 -11.59 -18.62
CA LEU A 193 13.96 -11.05 -17.27
C LEU A 193 12.51 -10.92 -16.78
N TRP A 194 11.61 -10.37 -17.61
CA TRP A 194 10.21 -10.23 -17.23
C TRP A 194 9.55 -11.57 -16.86
N HIS A 195 9.76 -12.60 -17.68
CA HIS A 195 9.26 -13.94 -17.41
C HIS A 195 9.86 -14.54 -16.12
N ALA A 196 11.15 -14.33 -15.86
CA ALA A 196 11.78 -14.79 -14.63
C ALA A 196 11.18 -14.10 -13.40
N VAL A 197 10.94 -12.77 -13.47
CA VAL A 197 10.26 -12.01 -12.41
C VAL A 197 8.83 -12.50 -12.21
N GLN A 198 8.07 -12.73 -13.29
CA GLN A 198 6.70 -13.26 -13.20
C GLN A 198 6.67 -14.66 -12.56
N GLN A 199 7.57 -15.55 -12.95
CA GLN A 199 7.64 -16.90 -12.38
C GLN A 199 7.98 -16.85 -10.89
N GLN A 200 8.98 -16.05 -10.50
CA GLN A 200 9.35 -15.90 -9.09
C GLN A 200 8.22 -15.30 -8.26
N ALA A 201 7.51 -14.30 -8.81
CA ALA A 201 6.35 -13.71 -8.14
C ALA A 201 5.22 -14.73 -7.98
N TYR A 202 4.99 -15.56 -9.00
CA TYR A 202 4.02 -16.65 -8.96
C TYR A 202 4.37 -17.68 -7.87
N ASP A 203 5.62 -18.12 -7.82
CA ASP A 203 6.11 -19.12 -6.85
C ASP A 203 6.01 -18.60 -5.41
N PHE A 204 6.17 -17.29 -5.23
CA PHE A 204 6.04 -16.63 -3.94
C PHE A 204 4.60 -16.21 -3.58
N GLY A 205 3.64 -16.41 -4.46
CA GLY A 205 2.25 -15.97 -4.23
C GLY A 205 2.09 -14.46 -4.16
N LEU A 206 3.00 -13.69 -4.76
CA LEU A 206 2.97 -12.24 -4.72
C LEU A 206 1.85 -11.69 -5.61
N ASN A 207 1.26 -10.56 -5.21
CA ASN A 207 0.37 -9.78 -6.06
C ASN A 207 1.15 -8.96 -7.11
N GLU A 208 0.47 -8.13 -7.91
CA GLU A 208 1.16 -7.32 -8.93
C GLU A 208 2.13 -6.29 -8.33
N TRP A 209 1.90 -5.81 -7.09
CA TRP A 209 2.88 -4.98 -6.38
C TRP A 209 4.17 -5.73 -6.08
N GLY A 210 4.08 -7.02 -5.77
CA GLY A 210 5.25 -7.86 -5.57
C GLY A 210 6.09 -8.06 -6.84
N HIS A 211 5.47 -8.09 -8.03
CA HIS A 211 6.20 -8.04 -9.30
C HIS A 211 7.03 -6.76 -9.40
N PHE A 212 6.43 -5.61 -9.06
CA PHE A 212 7.14 -4.34 -9.01
C PHE A 212 8.29 -4.37 -7.99
N CYS A 213 8.08 -4.92 -6.80
CA CYS A 213 9.11 -5.03 -5.75
C CYS A 213 10.29 -5.92 -6.20
N LEU A 214 10.01 -7.06 -6.85
CA LEU A 214 11.06 -7.92 -7.42
C LEU A 214 11.85 -7.18 -8.50
N LEU A 215 11.14 -6.54 -9.43
CA LEU A 215 11.78 -5.78 -10.50
C LEU A 215 12.60 -4.60 -9.97
N ARG A 216 12.10 -3.93 -8.91
CA ARG A 216 12.83 -2.88 -8.19
C ARG A 216 14.14 -3.40 -7.61
N SER A 217 14.11 -4.56 -6.93
CA SER A 217 15.31 -5.19 -6.37
C SER A 217 16.33 -5.56 -7.46
N VAL A 218 15.85 -6.04 -8.61
CA VAL A 218 16.69 -6.29 -9.78
C VAL A 218 17.32 -4.99 -10.27
N ALA A 219 16.54 -3.93 -10.47
CA ALA A 219 17.03 -2.63 -10.94
C ALA A 219 18.11 -2.05 -10.01
N GLU A 220 17.85 -2.05 -8.70
CA GLU A 220 18.77 -1.53 -7.67
C GLU A 220 20.07 -2.35 -7.54
N THR A 221 20.03 -3.63 -7.91
CA THR A 221 21.21 -4.49 -7.94
C THR A 221 22.01 -4.32 -9.24
N LEU A 222 21.31 -4.16 -10.35
CA LEU A 222 21.90 -4.06 -11.68
C LEU A 222 22.50 -2.68 -11.96
N LEU A 223 21.86 -1.62 -11.47
CA LEU A 223 22.16 -0.22 -11.79
C LEU A 223 22.61 0.54 -10.55
N THR A 224 23.34 1.64 -10.75
CA THR A 224 23.95 2.40 -9.65
C THR A 224 23.25 3.71 -9.33
N SER A 225 22.44 4.21 -10.25
CA SER A 225 21.71 5.48 -10.13
C SER A 225 20.21 5.25 -9.95
N SER A 226 19.61 5.94 -9.01
CA SER A 226 18.15 5.93 -8.83
C SER A 226 17.40 6.39 -10.09
N ASP A 227 17.98 7.34 -10.85
CA ASP A 227 17.38 7.80 -12.10
C ASP A 227 17.44 6.71 -13.19
N GLU A 228 18.56 5.95 -13.28
CA GLU A 228 18.67 4.79 -14.17
C GLU A 228 17.69 3.69 -13.78
N CYS A 229 17.56 3.40 -12.47
CA CYS A 229 16.55 2.46 -11.97
C CYS A 229 15.12 2.91 -12.35
N THR A 230 14.81 4.21 -12.23
CA THR A 230 13.51 4.77 -12.62
C THR A 230 13.24 4.56 -14.12
N LEU A 231 14.21 4.80 -14.97
CA LEU A 231 14.11 4.59 -16.43
C LEU A 231 13.92 3.10 -16.76
N PHE A 232 14.67 2.23 -16.12
CA PHE A 232 14.58 0.78 -16.29
C PHE A 232 13.20 0.26 -15.87
N LEU A 233 12.73 0.63 -14.67
CA LEU A 233 11.43 0.26 -14.16
C LEU A 233 10.30 0.76 -15.07
N PHE A 234 10.41 1.99 -15.55
CA PHE A 234 9.45 2.56 -16.48
C PHE A 234 9.35 1.71 -17.76
N TYR A 235 10.50 1.36 -18.39
CA TYR A 235 10.51 0.54 -19.59
C TYR A 235 9.88 -0.83 -19.34
N MET A 236 10.34 -1.54 -18.32
CA MET A 236 9.91 -2.90 -18.02
C MET A 236 8.42 -2.98 -17.68
N LEU A 237 7.94 -2.10 -16.80
CA LEU A 237 6.53 -2.08 -16.41
C LEU A 237 5.61 -1.70 -17.57
N ARG A 238 6.04 -0.76 -18.44
CA ARG A 238 5.23 -0.34 -19.57
C ARG A 238 5.23 -1.37 -20.69
N ASN A 239 6.43 -1.76 -21.16
CA ASN A 239 6.57 -2.55 -22.38
C ASN A 239 6.36 -4.04 -22.16
N GLU A 240 6.92 -4.59 -21.09
CA GLU A 240 6.78 -6.02 -20.80
C GLU A 240 5.55 -6.29 -19.92
N GLY A 241 5.24 -5.40 -18.97
CA GLY A 241 4.13 -5.55 -18.03
C GLY A 241 2.79 -5.02 -18.51
N GLY A 242 2.78 -4.11 -19.49
CA GLY A 242 1.57 -3.44 -19.98
C GLY A 242 0.90 -2.53 -18.94
N TYR A 243 1.66 -1.98 -17.98
CA TYR A 243 1.11 -1.11 -16.95
C TYR A 243 1.08 0.36 -17.36
N LYS A 244 0.09 1.08 -16.83
CA LYS A 244 0.02 2.54 -16.91
C LYS A 244 1.06 3.15 -16.00
N VAL A 245 2.16 3.59 -16.59
CA VAL A 245 3.27 4.27 -15.91
C VAL A 245 3.65 5.54 -16.63
N LYS A 246 4.16 6.51 -15.88
CA LYS A 246 4.71 7.76 -16.40
C LYS A 246 6.07 8.02 -15.73
N ILE A 247 6.93 8.75 -16.42
CA ILE A 247 8.11 9.36 -15.81
C ILE A 247 7.82 10.82 -15.59
N ALA A 248 8.18 11.30 -14.41
CA ALA A 248 8.20 12.70 -14.08
C ALA A 248 9.60 13.11 -13.62
N ARG A 249 9.92 14.39 -13.74
CA ARG A 249 11.10 15.02 -13.19
C ARG A 249 10.69 16.09 -12.20
N GLY A 250 11.26 16.06 -11.00
CA GLY A 250 11.08 17.08 -9.99
C GLY A 250 11.66 18.42 -10.45
N GLN A 251 10.91 19.52 -10.24
CA GLN A 251 11.34 20.85 -10.63
C GLN A 251 12.56 21.30 -9.83
N ASP A 252 12.54 21.07 -8.52
CA ASP A 252 13.59 21.54 -7.61
C ASP A 252 14.73 20.54 -7.47
N SER A 253 14.39 19.26 -7.38
CA SER A 253 15.37 18.17 -7.18
C SER A 253 16.10 17.78 -8.47
N GLY A 254 15.45 17.99 -9.62
CA GLY A 254 15.92 17.48 -10.91
C GLY A 254 15.90 15.95 -11.04
N LYS A 255 15.41 15.20 -10.03
CA LYS A 255 15.38 13.74 -9.98
C LYS A 255 14.19 13.16 -10.73
N LEU A 256 14.39 11.98 -11.30
CA LEU A 256 13.30 11.24 -11.92
C LEU A 256 12.43 10.55 -10.87
N THR A 257 11.13 10.49 -11.14
CA THR A 257 10.12 9.81 -10.34
C THR A 257 9.30 8.90 -11.22
N LEU A 258 9.13 7.66 -10.81
CA LEU A 258 8.22 6.71 -11.42
C LEU A 258 6.82 6.94 -10.87
N LEU A 259 5.88 7.21 -11.76
CA LEU A 259 4.46 7.36 -11.46
C LEU A 259 3.73 6.13 -11.98
N LEU A 260 3.04 5.40 -11.11
CA LEU A 260 2.33 4.17 -11.42
C LEU A 260 0.83 4.34 -11.14
N ALA A 261 -0.02 4.00 -12.10
CA ALA A 261 -1.45 3.96 -11.87
C ALA A 261 -1.83 2.66 -11.15
N LEU A 262 -2.31 2.80 -9.92
CA LEU A 262 -2.89 1.72 -9.14
C LEU A 262 -4.40 1.68 -9.38
N ASP A 263 -5.05 0.57 -9.05
CA ASP A 263 -6.49 0.36 -9.27
C ASP A 263 -7.31 1.56 -8.75
N ASN A 264 -7.98 2.25 -9.68
CA ASN A 264 -8.71 3.49 -9.37
C ASN A 264 -9.94 3.30 -8.49
N GLU A 265 -10.48 2.09 -8.41
CA GLU A 265 -11.63 1.78 -7.57
C GLU A 265 -11.25 1.74 -6.08
N LYS A 266 -9.93 1.69 -5.81
CA LYS A 266 -9.39 1.59 -4.45
C LYS A 266 -8.51 2.80 -4.16
N GLU A 267 -8.73 3.42 -3.00
CA GLU A 267 -7.84 4.46 -2.53
C GLU A 267 -6.56 3.87 -1.95
N VAL A 268 -5.43 4.53 -2.23
CA VAL A 268 -4.12 4.23 -1.66
C VAL A 268 -3.69 5.42 -0.81
N TYR A 269 -3.36 5.16 0.44
CA TYR A 269 -3.17 6.20 1.45
C TYR A 269 -1.70 6.55 1.70
N SER A 270 -0.77 5.66 1.34
CA SER A 270 0.65 5.77 1.70
C SER A 270 1.54 6.50 0.68
N TYR A 271 1.00 6.93 -0.46
CA TYR A 271 1.78 7.54 -1.54
C TYR A 271 1.22 8.87 -2.00
N THR A 272 2.09 9.83 -2.35
CA THR A 272 1.70 11.04 -3.06
C THR A 272 1.21 10.67 -4.46
N PHE A 273 0.11 11.27 -4.92
CA PHE A 273 -0.42 11.02 -6.25
C PHE A 273 -0.65 12.31 -7.04
N PHE A 274 -0.68 12.15 -8.36
CA PHE A 274 -1.00 13.19 -9.32
C PHE A 274 -2.17 12.71 -10.19
N ARG A 275 -3.07 13.63 -10.57
CA ARG A 275 -4.21 13.31 -11.44
C ARG A 275 -3.89 13.69 -12.86
N PHE A 276 -4.17 12.77 -13.78
CA PHE A 276 -4.03 13.00 -15.22
C PHE A 276 -5.35 12.71 -15.93
N PRO A 277 -5.78 13.58 -16.87
CA PRO A 277 -6.97 13.31 -17.68
C PRO A 277 -6.67 12.19 -18.68
N GLU A 278 -7.50 11.15 -18.68
CA GLU A 278 -7.46 10.03 -19.64
C GLU A 278 -8.89 9.63 -19.99
N ASN A 279 -9.26 9.70 -21.27
CA ASN A 279 -10.59 9.29 -21.77
C ASN A 279 -11.75 9.85 -20.90
N GLU A 280 -11.80 11.15 -20.70
CA GLU A 280 -12.82 11.88 -19.91
C GLU A 280 -12.83 11.54 -18.39
N ARG A 281 -11.88 10.77 -17.90
CA ARG A 281 -11.73 10.42 -16.46
C ARG A 281 -10.40 10.95 -15.93
N GLN A 282 -10.38 11.20 -14.63
CA GLN A 282 -9.15 11.52 -13.91
C GLN A 282 -8.53 10.25 -13.36
N VAL A 283 -7.33 9.89 -13.85
CA VAL A 283 -6.56 8.74 -13.37
C VAL A 283 -5.53 9.20 -12.36
N LYS A 284 -5.48 8.54 -11.18
CA LYS A 284 -4.46 8.79 -10.16
C LYS A 284 -3.20 7.98 -10.50
N TYR A 285 -2.07 8.67 -10.55
CA TYR A 285 -0.73 8.07 -10.65
C TYR A 285 0.04 8.35 -9.39
N TYR A 286 0.51 7.31 -8.74
CA TYR A 286 1.21 7.36 -7.45
C TYR A 286 2.72 7.39 -7.68
N ALA A 287 3.43 8.25 -6.92
CA ALA A 287 4.89 8.34 -6.96
C ALA A 287 5.49 7.18 -6.16
N VAL A 288 5.80 6.08 -6.83
CA VAL A 288 6.18 4.80 -6.18
C VAL A 288 7.68 4.57 -6.10
N TYR A 289 8.50 5.28 -6.88
CA TYR A 289 9.95 5.12 -6.88
C TYR A 289 10.68 6.38 -7.34
N GLY A 290 11.93 6.56 -6.87
CA GLY A 290 12.76 7.71 -7.20
C GLY A 290 12.24 9.01 -6.55
N GLY A 291 12.46 10.12 -7.22
CA GLY A 291 11.97 11.42 -6.81
C GLY A 291 12.87 12.18 -5.85
N GLY A 292 12.49 13.44 -5.66
CA GLY A 292 13.12 14.40 -4.78
C GLY A 292 12.27 14.67 -3.54
N LYS A 293 11.84 15.93 -3.38
CA LYS A 293 11.02 16.34 -2.23
C LYS A 293 9.56 15.94 -2.43
N ALA A 294 8.91 15.46 -1.39
CA ALA A 294 7.54 14.95 -1.42
C ALA A 294 6.45 15.94 -1.87
N LYS A 295 6.75 17.22 -2.02
CA LYS A 295 5.80 18.29 -2.40
C LYS A 295 6.37 19.24 -3.45
N GLU A 296 7.21 18.76 -4.36
CA GLU A 296 7.68 19.58 -5.46
C GLU A 296 6.76 19.46 -6.68
N SER A 297 6.72 20.50 -7.51
CA SER A 297 6.11 20.44 -8.83
C SER A 297 6.89 19.46 -9.71
N ILE A 298 6.18 18.75 -10.58
CA ILE A 298 6.78 17.77 -11.48
C ILE A 298 6.47 18.08 -12.94
N TYR A 299 7.39 17.73 -13.83
CA TYR A 299 7.20 17.71 -15.27
C TYR A 299 7.15 16.27 -15.76
N THR A 300 6.08 15.87 -16.43
CA THR A 300 5.98 14.54 -17.06
C THR A 300 6.52 14.58 -18.47
N TYR A 301 7.10 13.44 -18.90
CA TYR A 301 7.63 13.26 -20.25
C TYR A 301 6.58 12.63 -21.17
N ALA A 302 6.57 13.10 -22.41
CA ALA A 302 5.57 12.71 -23.43
C ALA A 302 6.19 12.06 -24.68
N PHE A 303 7.42 11.54 -24.58
CA PHE A 303 8.16 11.00 -25.74
C PHE A 303 7.64 9.65 -26.27
N ILE A 304 6.65 9.06 -25.63
CA ILE A 304 6.06 7.78 -26.04
C ILE A 304 4.59 8.00 -26.34
N GLU A 305 4.23 7.81 -27.60
CA GLU A 305 2.83 7.71 -28.02
C GLU A 305 2.25 6.35 -27.58
N GLN A 306 1.02 6.37 -27.11
CA GLN A 306 0.38 5.17 -26.58
C GLN A 306 -0.27 4.40 -27.72
N GLU A 307 0.31 3.28 -28.12
CA GLU A 307 -0.24 2.42 -29.18
C GLU A 307 -1.12 1.28 -28.66
N ALA A 308 -0.97 0.87 -27.39
CA ALA A 308 -1.68 -0.27 -26.81
C ALA A 308 -2.45 0.10 -25.55
N PRO A 309 -3.59 -0.58 -25.26
CA PRO A 309 -4.28 -0.38 -24.00
C PRO A 309 -3.40 -0.84 -22.82
N LEU A 310 -3.15 0.06 -21.88
CA LEU A 310 -2.40 -0.21 -20.66
C LEU A 310 -3.34 -0.43 -19.49
N LYS A 311 -2.96 -1.34 -18.58
CA LYS A 311 -3.72 -1.67 -17.37
C LYS A 311 -3.20 -0.92 -16.14
N GLN A 312 -4.05 -0.76 -15.16
CA GLN A 312 -3.68 -0.33 -13.81
C GLN A 312 -3.17 -1.54 -13.01
N MET A 313 -2.27 -1.32 -12.08
CA MET A 313 -1.72 -2.36 -11.23
C MET A 313 -2.70 -2.68 -10.09
N ARG A 314 -3.00 -3.95 -9.88
CA ARG A 314 -3.88 -4.44 -8.81
C ARG A 314 -3.08 -4.73 -7.54
N LEU A 315 -3.71 -4.49 -6.38
CA LEU A 315 -3.14 -4.79 -5.06
C LEU A 315 -3.77 -6.03 -4.41
N ASP A 316 -4.77 -6.66 -5.06
CA ASP A 316 -5.41 -7.87 -4.56
C ASP A 316 -4.43 -9.05 -4.53
N PHE A 317 -4.56 -9.88 -3.51
CA PHE A 317 -3.88 -11.17 -3.45
C PHE A 317 -4.80 -12.24 -4.04
N ASP A 318 -4.31 -12.96 -5.04
CA ASP A 318 -5.03 -14.06 -5.68
C ASP A 318 -4.49 -15.44 -5.18
N ARG A 319 -3.48 -15.42 -4.28
CA ARG A 319 -2.78 -16.61 -3.76
C ARG A 319 -2.28 -16.38 -2.35
N THR A 320 -2.06 -17.47 -1.63
CA THR A 320 -1.33 -17.45 -0.35
C THR A 320 0.14 -17.10 -0.59
N LEU A 321 0.70 -16.23 0.24
CA LEU A 321 2.13 -15.90 0.20
C LEU A 321 2.99 -17.13 0.55
N ASN A 322 4.14 -17.25 -0.12
CA ASN A 322 5.10 -18.33 0.04
C ASN A 322 6.55 -17.83 -0.13
N ILE A 323 6.94 -16.80 0.61
CA ILE A 323 8.33 -16.29 0.61
C ILE A 323 9.17 -17.13 1.58
N GLY A 324 9.26 -18.45 1.31
CA GLY A 324 9.91 -19.43 2.18
C GLY A 324 9.09 -19.84 3.40
N SER A 325 9.60 -20.80 4.17
CA SER A 325 8.92 -21.36 5.35
C SER A 325 8.82 -20.34 6.49
N CYS A 326 7.87 -20.57 7.39
CA CYS A 326 7.75 -19.83 8.65
C CYS A 326 9.03 -19.99 9.49
N ASP A 327 9.54 -18.88 10.00
CA ASP A 327 10.77 -18.79 10.78
C ASP A 327 10.55 -18.22 12.19
N ARG A 328 9.31 -17.94 12.53
CA ARG A 328 8.87 -17.41 13.82
C ARG A 328 7.65 -18.16 14.31
N GLU A 329 7.42 -18.12 15.62
CA GLU A 329 6.26 -18.72 16.26
C GLU A 329 5.75 -17.83 17.38
N ARG A 330 4.43 -17.82 17.56
CA ARG A 330 3.76 -17.16 18.68
C ARG A 330 2.85 -18.12 19.42
N THR A 331 2.97 -18.17 20.74
CA THR A 331 2.08 -18.94 21.61
C THR A 331 0.89 -18.06 22.01
N LEU A 332 -0.31 -18.52 21.72
CA LEU A 332 -1.57 -17.85 22.04
C LEU A 332 -2.41 -18.73 22.95
N GLN A 333 -3.06 -18.11 23.95
CA GLN A 333 -3.99 -18.80 24.84
C GLN A 333 -5.38 -18.83 24.24
N VAL A 334 -6.00 -20.01 24.20
CA VAL A 334 -7.40 -20.16 23.80
C VAL A 334 -8.24 -20.29 25.07
N GLN A 335 -8.73 -19.16 25.56
CA GLN A 335 -9.36 -19.04 26.87
C GLN A 335 -10.50 -20.03 27.09
N LYS A 336 -11.40 -20.18 26.13
CA LYS A 336 -12.56 -21.11 26.23
C LYS A 336 -12.19 -22.59 26.35
N THR A 337 -11.05 -22.98 25.86
CA THR A 337 -10.57 -24.37 25.92
C THR A 337 -9.58 -24.60 27.04
N GLY A 338 -9.01 -23.54 27.60
CA GLY A 338 -7.95 -23.59 28.62
C GLY A 338 -6.61 -24.13 28.10
N THR A 339 -6.39 -24.12 26.79
CA THR A 339 -5.18 -24.63 26.13
C THR A 339 -4.48 -23.57 25.31
N SER A 340 -3.24 -23.83 24.92
CA SER A 340 -2.46 -22.94 24.06
C SER A 340 -2.37 -23.47 22.64
N ILE A 341 -2.22 -22.55 21.70
CA ILE A 341 -1.89 -22.85 20.30
C ILE A 341 -0.57 -22.15 19.94
N HIS A 342 0.30 -22.88 19.24
CA HIS A 342 1.58 -22.39 18.76
C HIS A 342 1.44 -22.07 17.26
N LEU A 343 1.34 -20.79 16.91
CA LEU A 343 1.12 -20.36 15.54
C LEU A 343 2.45 -19.93 14.90
N PRO A 344 2.90 -20.63 13.85
CA PRO A 344 4.03 -20.19 13.07
C PRO A 344 3.65 -18.97 12.23
N TYR A 345 4.61 -18.09 11.93
CA TYR A 345 4.46 -16.99 10.98
C TYR A 345 5.80 -16.69 10.30
N ASN A 346 5.76 -15.95 9.20
CA ASN A 346 6.92 -15.75 8.34
C ASN A 346 7.40 -14.29 8.38
N SER A 347 8.64 -14.07 8.83
CA SER A 347 9.22 -12.72 8.92
C SER A 347 9.41 -12.05 7.55
N SER A 348 9.61 -12.83 6.48
CA SER A 348 9.70 -12.31 5.12
C SER A 348 8.35 -11.85 4.59
N HIS A 349 7.26 -12.57 4.92
CA HIS A 349 5.89 -12.13 4.62
C HIS A 349 5.58 -10.82 5.33
N MET A 350 5.86 -10.75 6.64
CA MET A 350 5.68 -9.53 7.44
C MET A 350 6.39 -8.31 6.82
N ALA A 351 7.64 -8.51 6.38
CA ALA A 351 8.42 -7.45 5.73
C ALA A 351 7.82 -7.04 4.37
N TYR A 352 7.36 -7.99 3.57
CA TYR A 352 6.69 -7.72 2.30
C TYR A 352 5.33 -7.03 2.50
N LEU A 353 4.48 -7.53 3.39
CA LEU A 353 3.16 -6.95 3.68
C LEU A 353 3.27 -5.52 4.17
N ASN A 354 4.33 -5.20 4.92
CA ASN A 354 4.62 -3.83 5.35
C ASN A 354 5.04 -2.89 4.19
N ASP A 355 5.51 -3.43 3.07
CA ASP A 355 5.88 -2.64 1.86
C ASP A 355 4.70 -2.51 0.88
N VAL A 356 3.64 -3.32 1.01
CA VAL A 356 2.42 -3.19 0.21
C VAL A 356 1.73 -1.87 0.55
N PRO A 357 1.31 -1.07 -0.46
CA PRO A 357 0.64 0.19 -0.22
C PRO A 357 -0.62 0.03 0.63
N MET A 358 -0.75 0.86 1.67
CA MET A 358 -1.97 0.87 2.48
C MET A 358 -3.17 1.31 1.63
N THR A 359 -4.24 0.52 1.67
CA THR A 359 -5.42 0.68 0.82
C THR A 359 -6.71 0.33 1.58
N VAL A 360 -7.81 0.09 0.86
CA VAL A 360 -9.14 -0.17 1.44
C VAL A 360 -9.26 -1.55 2.08
N PHE A 361 -10.10 -1.67 3.09
CA PHE A 361 -10.30 -2.89 3.89
C PHE A 361 -10.56 -4.19 3.12
N PRO A 362 -11.31 -4.23 2.00
CA PRO A 362 -11.56 -5.50 1.30
C PRO A 362 -10.31 -6.29 0.93
N ILE A 363 -9.16 -5.63 0.73
CA ILE A 363 -7.89 -6.31 0.43
C ILE A 363 -7.37 -7.06 1.66
N TYR A 364 -7.39 -6.44 2.83
CA TYR A 364 -6.92 -7.05 4.08
C TYR A 364 -7.80 -8.22 4.49
N PHE A 365 -9.11 -8.06 4.37
CA PHE A 365 -10.09 -9.09 4.73
C PHE A 365 -10.11 -10.29 3.77
N SER A 366 -9.55 -10.17 2.55
CA SER A 366 -9.47 -11.25 1.56
C SER A 366 -8.10 -11.92 1.50
N SER A 367 -7.19 -11.59 2.40
CA SER A 367 -5.85 -12.16 2.43
C SER A 367 -5.78 -13.39 3.34
N GLU A 368 -4.82 -14.26 3.03
CA GLU A 368 -4.60 -15.54 3.70
C GLU A 368 -3.51 -15.43 4.76
N VAL A 369 -3.50 -16.36 5.71
CA VAL A 369 -2.34 -16.64 6.56
C VAL A 369 -1.44 -17.70 5.88
N PRO A 370 -0.16 -17.86 6.28
CA PRO A 370 0.71 -18.90 5.73
C PRO A 370 0.12 -20.31 5.83
N SER A 371 0.38 -21.15 4.85
CA SER A 371 -0.13 -22.53 4.83
C SER A 371 0.20 -23.31 6.11
N GLU A 372 1.42 -23.13 6.66
CA GLU A 372 1.83 -23.74 7.94
C GLU A 372 0.93 -23.29 9.10
N SER A 373 0.54 -22.01 9.15
CA SER A 373 -0.40 -21.48 10.16
C SER A 373 -1.80 -22.02 9.94
N GLN A 374 -2.24 -22.14 8.67
CA GLN A 374 -3.54 -22.73 8.30
C GLN A 374 -3.65 -24.16 8.82
N GLU A 375 -2.62 -24.98 8.57
CA GLU A 375 -2.59 -26.38 9.04
C GLU A 375 -2.66 -26.49 10.56
N VAL A 376 -1.93 -25.64 11.29
CA VAL A 376 -1.97 -25.63 12.76
C VAL A 376 -3.35 -25.22 13.26
N LEU A 377 -3.96 -24.16 12.69
CA LEU A 377 -5.29 -23.70 13.06
C LEU A 377 -6.35 -24.76 12.74
N GLN A 378 -6.32 -25.36 11.56
CA GLN A 378 -7.24 -26.46 11.19
C GLN A 378 -7.12 -27.63 12.16
N ARG A 379 -5.92 -28.15 12.40
CA ARG A 379 -5.68 -29.27 13.32
C ARG A 379 -6.16 -28.96 14.73
N TYR A 380 -5.96 -27.74 15.21
CA TYR A 380 -6.39 -27.34 16.53
C TYR A 380 -7.91 -27.24 16.65
N PHE A 381 -8.59 -26.63 15.68
CA PHE A 381 -10.03 -26.36 15.75
C PHE A 381 -10.91 -27.49 15.21
N GLU A 382 -10.37 -28.43 14.41
CA GLU A 382 -11.12 -29.57 13.83
C GLU A 382 -11.90 -30.41 14.86
N PRO A 383 -11.36 -30.80 16.04
CA PRO A 383 -12.11 -31.55 17.03
C PRO A 383 -13.36 -30.80 17.55
N TYR A 384 -13.30 -29.47 17.57
CA TYR A 384 -14.44 -28.64 17.97
C TYR A 384 -15.43 -28.50 16.82
N ALA A 385 -14.98 -28.28 15.60
CA ALA A 385 -15.84 -28.18 14.41
C ALA A 385 -16.69 -29.44 14.21
N ARG A 386 -16.18 -30.62 14.57
CA ARG A 386 -16.93 -31.90 14.51
C ARG A 386 -18.01 -32.05 15.58
N ARG A 387 -17.96 -31.28 16.68
CA ARG A 387 -18.85 -31.44 17.84
C ARG A 387 -19.76 -30.24 18.07
N TYR A 388 -19.35 -29.07 17.65
CA TYR A 388 -20.04 -27.81 17.90
C TYR A 388 -21.03 -27.49 16.78
N SER A 389 -22.14 -26.85 17.14
CA SER A 389 -22.99 -26.19 16.15
C SER A 389 -22.23 -25.02 15.48
N GLN A 390 -22.75 -24.54 14.36
CA GLN A 390 -22.19 -23.35 13.69
C GLN A 390 -22.04 -22.18 14.66
N GLN A 391 -23.08 -21.91 15.46
CA GLN A 391 -23.06 -20.83 16.45
C GLN A 391 -21.95 -21.05 17.50
N GLN A 392 -21.84 -22.25 18.08
CA GLN A 392 -20.82 -22.56 19.07
C GLN A 392 -19.41 -22.44 18.50
N MET A 393 -19.22 -22.84 17.23
CA MET A 393 -17.92 -22.72 16.58
C MET A 393 -17.56 -21.24 16.35
N VAL A 394 -18.48 -20.43 15.85
CA VAL A 394 -18.27 -18.98 15.67
C VAL A 394 -17.99 -18.29 17.00
N GLU A 395 -18.71 -18.67 18.08
CA GLU A 395 -18.46 -18.14 19.43
C GLU A 395 -17.09 -18.54 19.98
N LEU A 396 -16.59 -19.73 19.67
CA LEU A 396 -15.23 -20.15 20.04
C LEU A 396 -14.19 -19.28 19.32
N LEU A 397 -14.33 -19.09 17.99
CA LEU A 397 -13.44 -18.26 17.18
C LEU A 397 -13.50 -16.79 17.59
N LEU A 398 -14.70 -16.26 17.87
CA LEU A 398 -14.90 -14.89 18.35
C LEU A 398 -14.16 -14.67 19.67
N ASN A 399 -14.37 -15.56 20.65
CA ASN A 399 -13.68 -15.47 21.94
C ASN A 399 -12.16 -15.62 21.79
N PHE A 400 -11.69 -16.49 20.89
CA PHE A 400 -10.26 -16.62 20.62
C PHE A 400 -9.67 -15.30 20.15
N VAL A 401 -10.26 -14.63 19.15
CA VAL A 401 -9.73 -13.34 18.66
C VAL A 401 -9.88 -12.25 19.71
N GLN A 402 -10.98 -12.20 20.46
CA GLN A 402 -11.19 -11.23 21.53
C GLN A 402 -10.12 -11.32 22.64
N THR A 403 -9.65 -12.52 22.97
CA THR A 403 -8.89 -12.75 24.20
C THR A 403 -7.43 -13.16 23.99
N ALA A 404 -7.07 -13.74 22.84
CA ALA A 404 -5.72 -14.19 22.57
C ALA A 404 -4.75 -13.08 22.14
N PHE A 405 -5.27 -11.94 21.68
CA PHE A 405 -4.48 -10.83 21.17
C PHE A 405 -4.62 -9.60 22.07
N ALA A 406 -3.50 -9.00 22.45
CA ALA A 406 -3.51 -7.76 23.22
C ALA A 406 -3.98 -6.59 22.34
N TYR A 407 -4.77 -5.67 22.91
CA TYR A 407 -5.31 -4.51 22.21
C TYR A 407 -4.42 -3.29 22.34
N ARG A 408 -4.15 -2.64 21.23
CA ARG A 408 -3.54 -1.31 21.17
C ARG A 408 -3.88 -0.66 19.84
N THR A 409 -4.22 0.63 19.85
CA THR A 409 -4.45 1.36 18.62
C THR A 409 -3.14 1.56 17.85
N ASP A 410 -3.24 1.66 16.54
CA ASP A 410 -2.11 1.91 15.64
C ASP A 410 -1.31 3.15 16.02
N ARG A 411 -2.00 4.24 16.37
CA ARG A 411 -1.33 5.47 16.82
C ARG A 411 -0.46 5.25 18.07
N GLN A 412 -0.86 4.36 18.98
CA GLN A 412 -0.08 4.03 20.17
C GLN A 412 1.07 3.07 19.85
N GLN A 413 0.91 2.20 18.86
CA GLN A 413 1.90 1.20 18.48
C GLN A 413 2.94 1.76 17.50
N PHE A 414 2.50 2.47 16.46
CA PHE A 414 3.31 2.92 15.33
C PHE A 414 3.44 4.45 15.23
N GLY A 415 2.55 5.22 15.87
CA GLY A 415 2.44 6.65 15.70
C GLY A 415 1.66 7.11 14.47
N TYR A 416 1.17 6.19 13.67
CA TYR A 416 0.37 6.40 12.45
C TYR A 416 -0.60 5.24 12.25
N GLU A 417 -1.57 5.38 11.36
CA GLU A 417 -2.53 4.35 10.97
C GLU A 417 -1.89 3.27 10.12
N LYS A 418 -2.10 1.99 10.42
CA LYS A 418 -1.55 0.85 9.71
C LYS A 418 -2.48 -0.36 9.80
N TYR A 419 -3.17 -0.69 8.73
CA TYR A 419 -4.04 -1.87 8.67
C TYR A 419 -3.24 -3.16 8.53
N PHE A 420 -3.61 -4.18 9.29
CA PHE A 420 -2.96 -5.48 9.26
C PHE A 420 -3.66 -6.49 8.36
N TYR A 421 -2.86 -7.24 7.65
CA TYR A 421 -3.29 -8.51 7.09
C TYR A 421 -3.46 -9.57 8.20
N PRO A 422 -4.26 -10.63 8.01
CA PRO A 422 -4.46 -11.66 9.03
C PRO A 422 -3.17 -12.26 9.61
N GLU A 423 -2.13 -12.46 8.80
CA GLU A 423 -0.83 -12.92 9.26
C GLU A 423 -0.13 -11.89 10.16
N GLU A 424 -0.26 -10.60 9.86
CA GLU A 424 0.34 -9.55 10.68
C GLU A 424 -0.27 -9.49 12.08
N VAL A 425 -1.56 -9.83 12.24
CA VAL A 425 -2.20 -9.96 13.56
C VAL A 425 -1.55 -11.07 14.37
N ILE A 426 -1.16 -12.18 13.72
CA ILE A 426 -0.41 -13.27 14.38
C ILE A 426 0.99 -12.79 14.77
N GLY A 427 1.68 -12.06 13.89
CA GLY A 427 3.07 -11.67 14.05
C GLY A 427 3.29 -10.50 15.02
N TYR A 428 2.44 -9.46 14.98
CA TYR A 428 2.59 -8.28 15.85
C TYR A 428 2.05 -8.50 17.26
N PRO A 429 2.62 -7.84 18.28
CA PRO A 429 2.21 -8.05 19.67
C PRO A 429 0.82 -7.52 19.99
N TYR A 430 0.37 -6.48 19.29
CA TYR A 430 -0.91 -5.80 19.50
C TYR A 430 -1.65 -5.68 18.18
N SER A 431 -2.96 -5.54 18.27
CA SER A 431 -3.87 -5.34 17.15
C SER A 431 -5.08 -4.53 17.61
N ASP A 432 -5.72 -3.80 16.70
CA ASP A 432 -6.94 -3.06 17.01
C ASP A 432 -8.19 -3.60 16.29
N CYS A 433 -9.18 -2.75 15.97
CA CYS A 433 -10.49 -3.27 15.59
C CYS A 433 -10.56 -3.85 14.17
N GLU A 434 -9.96 -3.18 13.19
CA GLU A 434 -9.93 -3.64 11.80
C GLU A 434 -9.03 -4.86 11.62
N ASP A 435 -7.91 -4.88 12.32
CA ASP A 435 -6.95 -5.98 12.31
C ASP A 435 -7.61 -7.28 12.77
N ARG A 436 -8.23 -7.23 13.96
CA ARG A 436 -8.95 -8.37 14.54
C ARG A 436 -10.14 -8.79 13.68
N SER A 437 -10.81 -7.83 13.05
CA SER A 437 -11.91 -8.08 12.15
C SER A 437 -11.44 -8.82 10.88
N ALA A 438 -10.26 -8.49 10.35
CA ALA A 438 -9.66 -9.19 9.23
C ALA A 438 -9.31 -10.64 9.60
N LEU A 439 -8.61 -10.86 10.72
CA LEU A 439 -8.26 -12.21 11.19
C LEU A 439 -9.52 -13.05 11.51
N PHE A 440 -10.50 -12.48 12.21
CA PHE A 440 -11.74 -13.18 12.55
C PHE A 440 -12.51 -13.60 11.30
N SER A 441 -12.61 -12.70 10.30
CA SER A 441 -13.26 -12.99 9.03
C SER A 441 -12.60 -14.15 8.31
N TRP A 442 -11.26 -14.15 8.26
CA TRP A 442 -10.50 -15.26 7.69
C TRP A 442 -10.75 -16.58 8.45
N LEU A 443 -10.67 -16.58 9.79
CA LEU A 443 -10.89 -17.78 10.62
C LEU A 443 -12.28 -18.38 10.39
N VAL A 444 -13.34 -17.55 10.43
CA VAL A 444 -14.71 -18.01 10.22
C VAL A 444 -14.89 -18.59 8.83
N THR A 445 -14.46 -17.87 7.80
CA THR A 445 -14.61 -18.32 6.40
C THR A 445 -13.85 -19.60 6.14
N SER A 446 -12.58 -19.69 6.57
CA SER A 446 -11.71 -20.82 6.29
C SER A 446 -12.05 -22.09 7.11
N LEU A 447 -12.50 -21.92 8.37
CA LEU A 447 -12.76 -23.07 9.26
C LEU A 447 -14.23 -23.51 9.27
N THR A 448 -15.17 -22.68 8.81
CA THR A 448 -16.60 -22.99 8.86
C THR A 448 -17.31 -22.89 7.53
N GLY A 449 -16.71 -22.25 6.52
CA GLY A 449 -17.35 -21.97 5.24
C GLY A 449 -18.47 -20.93 5.32
N LEU A 450 -18.71 -20.30 6.48
CA LEU A 450 -19.75 -19.28 6.66
C LEU A 450 -19.34 -17.96 6.03
N GLN A 451 -20.34 -17.23 5.54
CA GLN A 451 -20.12 -15.90 4.98
C GLN A 451 -19.99 -14.85 6.08
N VAL A 452 -19.01 -13.98 5.92
CA VAL A 452 -18.74 -12.85 6.80
C VAL A 452 -18.81 -11.55 6.01
N ILE A 453 -19.31 -10.49 6.62
CA ILE A 453 -19.19 -9.11 6.13
C ILE A 453 -18.49 -8.27 7.20
N GLY A 454 -17.69 -7.30 6.76
CA GLY A 454 -17.20 -6.25 7.65
C GLY A 454 -18.24 -5.14 7.81
N LEU A 455 -18.25 -4.54 8.99
CA LEU A 455 -19.15 -3.45 9.39
C LEU A 455 -18.29 -2.25 9.76
N GLN A 456 -18.13 -1.30 8.85
CA GLN A 456 -17.34 -0.08 9.07
C GLN A 456 -18.24 1.02 9.63
N TYR A 457 -18.02 1.39 10.88
CA TYR A 457 -18.56 2.58 11.54
C TYR A 457 -17.53 3.71 11.53
N GLU A 458 -17.93 4.89 11.97
CA GLU A 458 -17.00 5.97 12.24
C GLU A 458 -16.14 5.61 13.48
N GLY A 459 -14.82 5.46 13.25
CA GLY A 459 -13.85 5.12 14.28
C GLY A 459 -13.90 3.67 14.80
N HIS A 460 -14.59 2.74 14.08
CA HIS A 460 -14.62 1.34 14.47
C HIS A 460 -14.93 0.41 13.30
N VAL A 461 -14.34 -0.78 13.34
CA VAL A 461 -14.67 -1.87 12.42
C VAL A 461 -15.04 -3.11 13.22
N ALA A 462 -16.21 -3.64 12.94
CA ALA A 462 -16.68 -4.92 13.45
C ALA A 462 -16.99 -5.89 12.29
N THR A 463 -17.51 -7.06 12.59
CA THR A 463 -17.92 -8.06 11.61
C THR A 463 -19.34 -8.54 11.86
N ALA A 464 -19.91 -9.24 10.87
CA ALA A 464 -21.15 -9.99 11.06
C ALA A 464 -21.12 -11.27 10.22
N VAL A 465 -21.71 -12.36 10.76
CA VAL A 465 -21.68 -13.71 10.20
C VAL A 465 -23.07 -14.16 9.79
N ALA A 466 -23.20 -14.72 8.58
CA ALA A 466 -24.44 -15.36 8.13
C ALA A 466 -24.40 -16.85 8.40
N PHE A 467 -25.34 -17.33 9.22
CA PHE A 467 -25.51 -18.76 9.48
C PHE A 467 -26.38 -19.43 8.43
N THR A 468 -26.09 -20.70 8.12
CA THR A 468 -26.94 -21.54 7.26
C THR A 468 -28.00 -22.28 8.08
N ASP A 469 -27.76 -22.52 9.38
CA ASP A 469 -28.75 -23.04 10.31
C ASP A 469 -29.76 -21.94 10.68
N PRO A 470 -31.06 -22.11 10.38
CA PRO A 470 -32.08 -21.09 10.67
C PRO A 470 -32.31 -20.84 12.18
N ASN A 471 -31.87 -21.77 13.03
CA ASN A 471 -31.93 -21.64 14.48
C ASN A 471 -30.70 -20.99 15.11
N ALA A 472 -29.65 -20.79 14.31
CA ALA A 472 -28.44 -20.11 14.76
C ALA A 472 -28.61 -18.57 14.66
N GLY A 473 -27.90 -17.89 15.57
CA GLY A 473 -27.87 -16.42 15.62
C GLY A 473 -29.06 -15.84 16.40
N LYS A 474 -28.72 -15.01 17.39
CA LYS A 474 -29.69 -14.24 18.19
C LYS A 474 -29.14 -12.83 18.39
N GLY A 475 -30.02 -11.87 18.64
CA GLY A 475 -29.62 -10.49 18.90
C GLY A 475 -29.54 -9.62 17.64
N ASP A 476 -28.62 -8.66 17.63
CA ASP A 476 -28.50 -7.66 16.58
C ASP A 476 -27.95 -8.26 15.28
N TYR A 477 -28.58 -7.91 14.16
CA TYR A 477 -28.17 -8.37 12.82
C TYR A 477 -28.37 -7.29 11.75
N PHE A 478 -27.69 -7.45 10.64
CA PHE A 478 -27.87 -6.67 9.42
C PHE A 478 -28.37 -7.56 8.29
N SER A 479 -29.32 -7.05 7.49
CA SER A 479 -29.76 -7.72 6.27
C SER A 479 -28.94 -7.21 5.08
N TYR A 480 -28.25 -8.12 4.39
CA TYR A 480 -27.45 -7.80 3.22
C TYR A 480 -27.57 -8.92 2.17
N GLY A 481 -27.80 -8.59 0.90
CA GLY A 481 -27.96 -9.59 -0.16
C GLY A 481 -29.03 -10.66 0.10
N GLY A 482 -30.11 -10.31 0.79
CA GLY A 482 -31.19 -11.24 1.15
C GLY A 482 -30.88 -12.19 2.32
N ARG A 483 -29.77 -12.02 3.02
CA ARG A 483 -29.35 -12.83 4.16
C ARG A 483 -29.27 -11.99 5.43
N ARG A 484 -29.41 -12.64 6.60
CA ARG A 484 -29.16 -12.04 7.90
C ARG A 484 -27.73 -12.34 8.35
N TYR A 485 -27.02 -11.29 8.72
CA TYR A 485 -25.66 -11.35 9.25
C TYR A 485 -25.69 -10.87 10.70
N TYR A 486 -25.45 -11.75 11.65
CA TYR A 486 -25.44 -11.45 13.07
C TYR A 486 -24.11 -10.83 13.49
N VAL A 487 -24.18 -9.76 14.27
CA VAL A 487 -23.00 -9.01 14.71
C VAL A 487 -22.06 -9.92 15.50
N CYS A 488 -20.79 -9.89 15.12
CA CYS A 488 -19.68 -10.55 15.81
C CYS A 488 -18.54 -9.54 15.89
N ASP A 489 -18.36 -8.93 17.06
CA ASP A 489 -17.34 -7.90 17.24
C ASP A 489 -16.10 -8.49 17.94
N PRO A 490 -14.99 -8.73 17.20
CA PRO A 490 -13.79 -9.34 17.76
C PRO A 490 -12.99 -8.40 18.68
N THR A 491 -13.44 -7.14 18.81
CA THR A 491 -12.83 -6.16 19.70
C THR A 491 -13.66 -5.94 20.97
N TYR A 492 -14.95 -6.23 20.93
CA TYR A 492 -15.83 -6.10 22.09
C TYR A 492 -15.68 -7.33 23.00
N ILE A 493 -14.70 -7.29 23.89
CA ILE A 493 -14.28 -8.44 24.72
C ILE A 493 -15.47 -9.01 25.50
N ASN A 494 -15.62 -10.34 25.47
CA ASN A 494 -16.70 -11.14 26.06
C ASN A 494 -18.11 -10.85 25.51
N ALA A 495 -18.25 -10.03 24.48
CA ALA A 495 -19.52 -9.93 23.78
C ALA A 495 -19.78 -11.22 23.00
N SER A 496 -21.01 -11.71 23.10
CA SER A 496 -21.50 -12.86 22.33
C SER A 496 -21.99 -12.42 20.94
N ILE A 497 -22.27 -13.40 20.08
CA ILE A 497 -22.91 -13.17 18.78
C ILE A 497 -24.22 -12.37 18.98
N GLY A 498 -24.43 -11.37 18.13
CA GLY A 498 -25.60 -10.47 18.18
C GLY A 498 -25.50 -9.36 19.23
N MET A 499 -24.34 -9.11 19.80
CA MET A 499 -24.11 -8.00 20.72
C MET A 499 -23.34 -6.88 20.02
N THR A 500 -24.04 -5.79 19.72
CA THR A 500 -23.42 -4.55 19.22
C THR A 500 -22.96 -3.69 20.39
N MET A 501 -21.79 -3.06 20.29
CA MET A 501 -21.35 -2.05 21.29
C MET A 501 -22.40 -0.96 21.43
N PRO A 502 -22.71 -0.48 22.65
CA PRO A 502 -23.79 0.48 22.91
C PRO A 502 -23.72 1.74 22.04
N GLN A 503 -22.54 2.27 21.81
CA GLN A 503 -22.33 3.49 21.02
C GLN A 503 -22.61 3.31 19.51
N PHE A 504 -22.68 2.08 19.00
CA PHE A 504 -22.98 1.76 17.60
C PHE A 504 -24.38 1.18 17.42
N LYS A 505 -25.11 0.92 18.50
CA LYS A 505 -26.46 0.39 18.45
C LYS A 505 -27.40 1.36 17.70
N GLY A 506 -28.08 0.85 16.68
CA GLY A 506 -28.97 1.66 15.82
C GLY A 506 -28.26 2.48 14.74
N LYS A 507 -26.93 2.47 14.67
CA LYS A 507 -26.19 3.10 13.57
C LYS A 507 -26.07 2.17 12.36
N THR A 508 -26.10 2.75 11.17
CA THR A 508 -25.92 2.02 9.91
C THR A 508 -24.45 2.05 9.51
N PRO A 509 -23.74 0.90 9.51
CA PRO A 509 -22.37 0.83 9.04
C PRO A 509 -22.29 0.81 7.51
N LYS A 510 -21.12 1.18 6.96
CA LYS A 510 -20.76 0.82 5.59
C LYS A 510 -20.39 -0.66 5.57
N VAL A 511 -21.03 -1.43 4.69
CA VAL A 511 -20.74 -2.86 4.53
C VAL A 511 -19.46 -3.06 3.73
N ILE A 512 -18.55 -3.86 4.26
CA ILE A 512 -17.35 -4.34 3.57
C ILE A 512 -17.66 -5.75 3.07
N CYS A 513 -17.78 -5.90 1.76
CA CYS A 513 -17.95 -7.20 1.13
C CYS A 513 -16.62 -7.93 1.01
N LEU A 514 -16.57 -9.17 1.43
CA LEU A 514 -15.39 -10.02 1.27
C LEU A 514 -15.49 -10.76 -0.06
N LYS A 515 -14.41 -10.79 -0.83
CA LYS A 515 -14.30 -11.72 -1.95
C LYS A 515 -14.17 -13.13 -1.36
N THR A 516 -15.09 -14.02 -1.69
CA THR A 516 -14.92 -15.44 -1.38
C THR A 516 -13.77 -15.96 -2.26
N ILE A 517 -12.63 -16.25 -1.66
CA ILE A 517 -11.60 -17.03 -2.35
C ILE A 517 -12.19 -18.43 -2.48
N ALA A 518 -12.45 -18.86 -3.71
CA ALA A 518 -12.92 -20.22 -3.95
C ALA A 518 -11.77 -21.17 -3.58
N HIS A 519 -11.80 -21.71 -2.36
CA HIS A 519 -10.95 -22.84 -2.03
C HIS A 519 -11.42 -24.03 -2.86
N THR A 520 -10.66 -24.37 -3.89
CA THR A 520 -10.77 -25.67 -4.55
C THR A 520 -10.17 -26.67 -3.57
N LEU A 521 -11.06 -27.39 -2.85
CA LEU A 521 -10.73 -28.57 -2.04
C LEU A 521 -10.18 -29.68 -2.93
#